data_6d5c21b708b1b29e1263112396e3d3f6
#
_entry.id   6d5c21b708b1b29e1263112396e3d3f6
#
_cell.length_a   1.000
_cell.length_b   1.000
_cell.length_c   1.000
_cell.angle_alpha   90.00
_cell.angle_beta   90.00
_cell.angle_gamma   90.00
#
_symmetry.space_group_name_H-M   'P 1'
#
loop_
_entity.id
_entity.type
_entity.pdbx_description
1 polymer ?
#
loop_
_entity_poly.entity_id
_entity_poly.type
_entity_poly.pdbx_seq_one_letter_code
_entity_poly.pdbx_strand_id
1 'polypeptide(L)'
;LPLVVVELKSPSREATDVSEAYAQLRNYMQEIPSLFVYNAFCVMSDLATTKAGTITAGEDRFMEWKTVDGNLEDARYANFDVLFRGMFEKSRFIELLGGFICCSEKDGKEVKILSAYHQFYAVRKAVDSTLRAAETDGRGGVFWHTQGSGKSLSMVFFAKRLQRAMASPTIVVLTDRNDLDGQLYGQFAQCSDFLRQVPVQASSRAHLRELLAGREANGIFFSTMQKFEE
;
A
#
# COMPACT_ATOMS: atom_id res chain seq x y z
N LEU A 1 14.20 14.99 -11.85
CA LEU A 1 13.47 13.79 -12.19
C LEU A 1 11.97 14.04 -11.94
N PRO A 2 11.07 13.84 -12.91
CA PRO A 2 9.64 14.02 -12.74
C PRO A 2 9.05 12.80 -11.97
N LEU A 3 8.94 12.93 -10.64
CA LEU A 3 8.38 11.89 -9.79
C LEU A 3 6.85 11.87 -9.80
N VAL A 4 6.23 13.03 -10.00
CA VAL A 4 4.76 13.16 -10.07
C VAL A 4 4.39 13.99 -11.28
N VAL A 5 3.40 13.54 -12.02
CA VAL A 5 2.75 14.31 -13.09
C VAL A 5 1.39 14.74 -12.59
N VAL A 6 1.11 16.02 -12.67
CA VAL A 6 -0.15 16.63 -12.23
C VAL A 6 -0.88 17.22 -13.42
N GLU A 7 -2.10 16.77 -13.68
CA GLU A 7 -2.99 17.32 -14.68
C GLU A 7 -4.12 18.10 -14.01
N LEU A 8 -4.21 19.38 -14.36
CA LEU A 8 -5.20 20.29 -13.81
C LEU A 8 -6.19 20.71 -14.88
N LYS A 9 -7.47 20.66 -14.57
CA LYS A 9 -8.55 21.18 -15.39
C LYS A 9 -9.14 22.44 -14.76
N SER A 10 -9.58 23.36 -15.62
CA SER A 10 -10.20 24.60 -15.13
C SER A 10 -11.64 24.33 -14.65
N PRO A 11 -11.99 24.73 -13.43
CA PRO A 11 -13.35 24.57 -12.89
C PRO A 11 -14.39 25.44 -13.58
N SER A 12 -13.97 26.41 -14.42
CA SER A 12 -14.84 27.36 -15.09
C SER A 12 -15.47 26.86 -16.40
N ARG A 13 -15.17 25.64 -16.82
CA ARG A 13 -15.81 25.02 -17.98
C ARG A 13 -16.95 24.13 -17.52
N GLU A 14 -18.19 24.41 -17.96
CA GLU A 14 -19.41 23.66 -17.60
C GLU A 14 -19.39 22.15 -17.92
N ALA A 15 -18.38 21.65 -18.60
CA ALA A 15 -18.27 20.25 -19.03
C ALA A 15 -16.91 19.61 -18.71
N THR A 16 -16.04 20.20 -17.88
CA THR A 16 -14.77 19.56 -17.50
C THR A 16 -14.97 18.65 -16.31
N ASP A 17 -14.92 17.36 -16.56
CA ASP A 17 -14.86 16.31 -15.56
C ASP A 17 -13.40 15.89 -15.31
N VAL A 18 -13.13 15.41 -14.13
CA VAL A 18 -11.86 14.78 -13.73
C VAL A 18 -11.46 13.63 -14.69
N SER A 19 -12.43 13.02 -15.37
CA SER A 19 -12.21 12.01 -16.42
C SER A 19 -11.45 12.55 -17.63
N GLU A 20 -11.61 13.84 -17.98
CA GLU A 20 -10.81 14.48 -19.05
C GLU A 20 -9.35 14.61 -18.64
N ALA A 21 -9.07 14.87 -17.35
CA ALA A 21 -7.71 14.88 -16.83
C ALA A 21 -7.07 13.50 -16.90
N TYR A 22 -7.83 12.44 -16.60
CA TYR A 22 -7.37 11.07 -16.78
C TYR A 22 -7.04 10.75 -18.25
N ALA A 23 -7.93 11.07 -19.17
CA ALA A 23 -7.70 10.88 -20.60
C ALA A 23 -6.45 11.61 -21.09
N GLN A 24 -6.24 12.85 -20.61
CA GLN A 24 -5.05 13.63 -20.95
C GLN A 24 -3.76 13.00 -20.41
N LEU A 25 -3.76 12.50 -19.17
CA LEU A 25 -2.62 11.75 -18.63
C LEU A 25 -2.30 10.51 -19.46
N ARG A 26 -3.33 9.79 -19.96
CA ARG A 26 -3.16 8.63 -20.85
C ARG A 26 -2.55 9.02 -22.20
N ASN A 27 -2.95 10.16 -22.77
CA ASN A 27 -2.37 10.70 -24.00
C ASN A 27 -0.88 11.04 -23.77
N TYR A 28 -0.53 11.72 -22.69
CA TYR A 28 0.88 12.03 -22.38
C TYR A 28 1.74 10.76 -22.21
N MET A 29 1.19 9.69 -21.66
CA MET A 29 1.91 8.42 -21.55
C MET A 29 2.24 7.82 -22.93
N GLN A 30 1.42 8.09 -23.96
CA GLN A 30 1.66 7.64 -25.33
C GLN A 30 2.58 8.58 -26.09
N GLU A 31 2.37 9.91 -25.98
CA GLU A 31 3.08 10.92 -26.75
C GLU A 31 4.46 11.25 -26.17
N ILE A 32 4.59 11.23 -24.85
CA ILE A 32 5.81 11.63 -24.12
C ILE A 32 6.17 10.57 -23.05
N PRO A 33 6.42 9.32 -23.43
CA PRO A 33 6.68 8.23 -22.47
C PRO A 33 7.88 8.52 -21.55
N SER A 34 8.86 9.29 -22.01
CA SER A 34 10.03 9.68 -21.21
C SER A 34 9.71 10.48 -19.95
N LEU A 35 8.56 11.19 -19.95
CA LEU A 35 8.07 11.92 -18.77
C LEU A 35 7.75 10.97 -17.60
N PHE A 36 7.39 9.73 -17.91
CA PHE A 36 6.89 8.76 -16.92
C PHE A 36 7.91 7.71 -16.49
N VAL A 37 9.13 7.73 -17.01
CA VAL A 37 10.18 6.74 -16.66
C VAL A 37 10.44 6.67 -15.14
N TYR A 38 10.44 7.81 -14.46
CA TYR A 38 10.65 7.89 -13.01
C TYR A 38 9.36 8.19 -12.24
N ASN A 39 8.21 8.12 -12.90
CA ASN A 39 6.94 8.49 -12.29
C ASN A 39 6.59 7.59 -11.11
N ALA A 40 6.36 8.17 -9.96
CA ALA A 40 5.86 7.48 -8.78
C ALA A 40 4.33 7.30 -8.84
N PHE A 41 3.63 8.41 -9.09
CA PHE A 41 2.18 8.45 -9.28
C PHE A 41 1.78 9.71 -10.05
N CYS A 42 0.52 9.76 -10.46
CA CYS A 42 -0.09 10.91 -11.13
C CYS A 42 -1.18 11.51 -10.24
N VAL A 43 -1.43 12.80 -10.42
CA VAL A 43 -2.55 13.50 -9.79
C VAL A 43 -3.41 14.12 -10.88
N MET A 44 -4.72 13.99 -10.77
CA MET A 44 -5.70 14.66 -11.61
C MET A 44 -6.64 15.50 -10.77
N SER A 45 -6.95 16.71 -11.21
CA SER A 45 -7.79 17.64 -10.46
C SER A 45 -8.55 18.62 -11.35
N ASP A 46 -9.79 18.91 -10.96
CA ASP A 46 -10.59 20.04 -11.41
C ASP A 46 -10.86 21.06 -10.27
N LEU A 47 -10.06 20.99 -9.21
CA LEU A 47 -10.17 21.68 -7.91
C LEU A 47 -11.26 21.13 -6.98
N ALA A 48 -12.43 20.79 -7.48
CA ALA A 48 -13.52 20.21 -6.67
C ALA A 48 -13.20 18.74 -6.34
N THR A 49 -12.71 18.01 -7.34
CA THR A 49 -12.29 16.60 -7.21
C THR A 49 -10.80 16.49 -7.49
N THR A 50 -10.07 15.91 -6.54
CA THR A 50 -8.64 15.68 -6.69
C THR A 50 -8.30 14.24 -6.33
N LYS A 51 -7.70 13.52 -7.26
CA LYS A 51 -7.40 12.09 -7.12
C LYS A 51 -5.95 11.80 -7.50
N ALA A 52 -5.35 10.82 -6.83
CA ALA A 52 -4.03 10.29 -7.15
C ALA A 52 -4.11 8.82 -7.56
N GLY A 53 -3.26 8.43 -8.50
CA GLY A 53 -3.17 7.05 -8.98
C GLY A 53 -1.87 6.80 -9.71
N THR A 54 -1.63 5.56 -10.14
CA THR A 54 -0.40 5.19 -10.83
C THR A 54 -0.59 5.11 -12.35
N ILE A 55 0.52 5.05 -13.08
CA ILE A 55 0.50 4.93 -14.54
C ILE A 55 -0.18 3.65 -15.06
N THR A 56 -0.27 2.61 -14.23
CA THR A 56 -0.94 1.34 -14.58
C THR A 56 -2.38 1.28 -14.08
N ALA A 57 -2.82 2.27 -13.31
CA ALA A 57 -4.16 2.31 -12.74
C ALA A 57 -5.21 2.70 -13.80
N GLY A 58 -6.35 2.02 -13.79
CA GLY A 58 -7.56 2.53 -14.42
C GLY A 58 -8.11 3.75 -13.67
N GLU A 59 -9.00 4.49 -14.29
CA GLU A 59 -9.59 5.69 -13.68
C GLU A 59 -10.29 5.40 -12.35
N ASP A 60 -10.95 4.25 -12.23
CA ASP A 60 -11.61 3.74 -11.03
C ASP A 60 -10.67 3.50 -9.85
N ARG A 61 -9.36 3.44 -10.12
CA ARG A 61 -8.30 3.25 -9.14
C ARG A 61 -7.59 4.53 -8.74
N PHE A 62 -7.93 5.65 -9.35
CA PHE A 62 -7.51 6.96 -8.87
C PHE A 62 -8.36 7.34 -7.65
N MET A 63 -7.71 7.58 -6.54
CA MET A 63 -8.37 7.76 -5.25
C MET A 63 -8.14 9.15 -4.68
N GLU A 64 -9.17 9.67 -4.02
CA GLU A 64 -9.10 10.89 -3.24
C GLU A 64 -8.25 10.67 -1.99
N TRP A 65 -7.54 11.72 -1.58
CA TRP A 65 -6.85 11.76 -0.29
C TRP A 65 -7.65 12.61 0.69
N LYS A 66 -8.28 11.98 1.68
CA LYS A 66 -9.37 12.58 2.48
C LYS A 66 -8.95 13.15 3.83
N THR A 67 -7.67 13.23 4.13
CA THR A 67 -7.19 13.76 5.40
C THR A 67 -5.74 14.25 5.29
N VAL A 68 -5.40 15.29 6.05
CA VAL A 68 -4.04 15.82 6.11
C VAL A 68 -3.18 15.06 7.12
N ASP A 69 -3.75 14.62 8.24
CA ASP A 69 -3.03 14.06 9.39
C ASP A 69 -3.52 12.66 9.83
N GLY A 70 -4.54 12.14 9.17
CA GLY A 70 -5.15 10.85 9.51
C GLY A 70 -6.34 10.95 10.46
N ASN A 71 -6.80 12.16 10.80
CA ASN A 71 -8.00 12.35 11.60
C ASN A 71 -9.25 12.26 10.74
N LEU A 72 -10.21 11.44 11.16
CA LEU A 72 -11.45 11.18 10.41
C LEU A 72 -12.38 12.39 10.33
N GLU A 73 -12.23 13.36 11.22
CA GLU A 73 -13.05 14.58 11.24
C GLU A 73 -12.80 15.47 10.02
N ASP A 74 -11.57 15.50 9.52
CA ASP A 74 -11.16 16.27 8.35
C ASP A 74 -11.43 15.54 7.03
N ALA A 75 -11.84 14.27 7.08
CA ALA A 75 -12.07 13.43 5.91
C ALA A 75 -13.36 13.76 5.13
N ARG A 76 -14.09 14.82 5.49
CA ARG A 76 -15.40 15.13 4.88
C ARG A 76 -15.30 15.66 3.45
N TYR A 77 -14.18 16.26 3.08
CA TYR A 77 -14.00 16.92 1.79
C TYR A 77 -12.65 16.51 1.18
N ALA A 78 -12.70 15.72 0.12
CA ALA A 78 -11.55 15.50 -0.74
C ALA A 78 -11.45 16.69 -1.69
N ASN A 79 -10.50 17.57 -1.43
CA ASN A 79 -10.22 18.72 -2.26
C ASN A 79 -8.71 18.80 -2.58
N PHE A 80 -8.35 19.72 -3.44
CA PHE A 80 -6.98 19.97 -3.85
C PHE A 80 -6.03 20.16 -2.64
N ASP A 81 -6.37 21.03 -1.72
CA ASP A 81 -5.54 21.34 -0.55
C ASP A 81 -5.31 20.11 0.34
N VAL A 82 -6.36 19.32 0.59
CA VAL A 82 -6.26 18.13 1.43
C VAL A 82 -5.30 17.12 0.83
N LEU A 83 -5.39 16.87 -0.48
CA LEU A 83 -4.48 15.96 -1.15
C LEU A 83 -3.04 16.48 -1.11
N PHE A 84 -2.82 17.74 -1.50
CA PHE A 84 -1.48 18.30 -1.56
C PHE A 84 -0.83 18.39 -0.17
N ARG A 85 -1.52 18.89 0.82
CA ARG A 85 -1.01 18.94 2.20
C ARG A 85 -0.85 17.55 2.82
N GLY A 86 -1.73 16.60 2.44
CA GLY A 86 -1.69 15.23 2.93
C GLY A 86 -0.59 14.37 2.32
N MET A 87 -0.32 14.50 1.02
CA MET A 87 0.64 13.66 0.31
C MET A 87 2.01 14.32 0.11
N PHE A 88 2.06 15.65 -0.10
CA PHE A 88 3.28 16.35 -0.52
C PHE A 88 4.02 17.05 0.62
N GLU A 89 3.55 16.92 1.88
CA GLU A 89 4.41 17.25 3.00
C GLU A 89 5.66 16.37 2.91
N LYS A 90 6.84 16.98 3.04
CA LYS A 90 8.12 16.39 2.64
C LYS A 90 8.40 15.02 3.27
N SER A 91 8.12 14.85 4.55
CA SER A 91 8.38 13.58 5.25
C SER A 91 7.40 12.50 4.80
N ARG A 92 6.11 12.83 4.63
CA ARG A 92 5.08 11.91 4.13
C ARG A 92 5.32 11.52 2.67
N PHE A 93 5.73 12.48 1.83
CA PHE A 93 6.05 12.19 0.44
C PHE A 93 7.21 11.18 0.32
N ILE A 94 8.28 11.38 1.08
CA ILE A 94 9.41 10.42 1.13
C ILE A 94 8.95 9.06 1.66
N GLU A 95 8.08 9.06 2.65
CA GLU A 95 7.52 7.83 3.23
C GLU A 95 6.63 7.08 2.23
N LEU A 96 5.79 7.81 1.48
CA LEU A 96 4.96 7.26 0.39
C LEU A 96 5.85 6.58 -0.66
N LEU A 97 6.87 7.28 -1.17
CA LEU A 97 7.80 6.74 -2.15
C LEU A 97 8.54 5.50 -1.64
N GLY A 98 8.92 5.53 -0.38
CA GLY A 98 9.76 4.48 0.20
C GLY A 98 9.03 3.23 0.68
N GLY A 99 7.71 3.27 0.89
CA GLY A 99 7.03 2.16 1.57
C GLY A 99 5.56 1.98 1.26
N PHE A 100 4.97 2.79 0.36
CA PHE A 100 3.54 2.76 0.08
C PHE A 100 3.20 2.79 -1.42
N ILE A 101 4.21 2.57 -2.27
CA ILE A 101 4.05 2.29 -3.70
C ILE A 101 4.61 0.90 -3.96
N CYS A 102 3.78 -0.02 -4.37
CA CYS A 102 4.11 -1.43 -4.60
C CYS A 102 4.00 -1.77 -6.08
N CYS A 103 4.98 -2.46 -6.64
CA CYS A 103 4.82 -3.20 -7.88
C CYS A 103 4.35 -4.62 -7.55
N SER A 104 3.31 -5.07 -8.22
CA SER A 104 2.69 -6.38 -8.07
C SER A 104 2.59 -7.03 -9.44
N GLU A 105 2.93 -8.29 -9.55
CA GLU A 105 2.71 -9.05 -10.77
C GLU A 105 1.33 -9.72 -10.72
N LYS A 106 0.47 -9.40 -11.71
CA LYS A 106 -0.85 -10.00 -11.85
C LYS A 106 -1.07 -10.42 -13.30
N ASP A 107 -1.37 -11.70 -13.51
CA ASP A 107 -1.65 -12.28 -14.84
C ASP A 107 -0.52 -11.98 -15.85
N GLY A 108 0.76 -12.06 -15.41
CA GLY A 108 1.94 -11.77 -16.24
C GLY A 108 2.12 -10.29 -16.56
N LYS A 109 1.40 -9.38 -15.89
CA LYS A 109 1.52 -7.93 -16.05
C LYS A 109 1.97 -7.29 -14.75
N GLU A 110 2.92 -6.39 -14.86
CA GLU A 110 3.32 -5.56 -13.73
C GLU A 110 2.28 -4.45 -13.50
N VAL A 111 1.77 -4.39 -12.28
CA VAL A 111 0.81 -3.38 -11.82
C VAL A 111 1.43 -2.57 -10.69
N LYS A 112 1.53 -1.28 -10.88
CA LYS A 112 1.99 -0.34 -9.87
C LYS A 112 0.81 0.11 -9.03
N ILE A 113 0.91 0.01 -7.72
CA ILE A 113 -0.18 0.28 -6.77
C ILE A 113 0.27 1.35 -5.79
N LEU A 114 -0.50 2.43 -5.69
CA LEU A 114 -0.36 3.45 -4.65
C LEU A 114 -1.32 3.12 -3.50
N SER A 115 -0.86 3.21 -2.26
CA SER A 115 -1.74 3.04 -1.10
C SER A 115 -2.82 4.12 -1.05
N ALA A 116 -4.01 3.75 -0.62
CA ALA A 116 -5.04 4.72 -0.25
C ALA A 116 -4.68 5.42 1.08
N TYR A 117 -5.25 6.62 1.31
CA TYR A 117 -5.00 7.38 2.53
C TYR A 117 -5.28 6.58 3.82
N HIS A 118 -6.38 5.83 3.84
CA HIS A 118 -6.73 5.01 5.00
C HIS A 118 -5.74 3.88 5.26
N GLN A 119 -5.18 3.27 4.20
CA GLN A 119 -4.13 2.27 4.32
C GLN A 119 -2.84 2.91 4.86
N PHE A 120 -2.44 4.06 4.31
CA PHE A 120 -1.25 4.78 4.73
C PHE A 120 -1.27 5.10 6.23
N TYR A 121 -2.31 5.77 6.71
CA TYR A 121 -2.39 6.16 8.13
C TYR A 121 -2.60 4.97 9.07
N ALA A 122 -3.39 3.97 8.67
CA ALA A 122 -3.60 2.79 9.50
C ALA A 122 -2.32 1.95 9.64
N VAL A 123 -1.56 1.78 8.55
CA VAL A 123 -0.27 1.07 8.59
C VAL A 123 0.74 1.81 9.46
N ARG A 124 0.83 3.15 9.38
CA ARG A 124 1.69 3.92 10.27
C ARG A 124 1.35 3.69 11.74
N LYS A 125 0.07 3.81 12.10
CA LYS A 125 -0.41 3.54 13.46
C LYS A 125 -0.10 2.10 13.91
N ALA A 126 -0.26 1.12 13.01
CA ALA A 126 0.04 -0.28 13.30
C ALA A 126 1.55 -0.50 13.53
N VAL A 127 2.42 0.10 12.73
CA VAL A 127 3.88 0.04 12.94
C VAL A 127 4.27 0.65 14.28
N ASP A 128 3.81 1.86 14.58
CA ASP A 128 4.10 2.55 15.84
C ASP A 128 3.61 1.74 17.06
N SER A 129 2.43 1.12 16.94
CA SER A 129 1.88 0.26 17.99
C SER A 129 2.71 -1.01 18.17
N THR A 130 3.17 -1.61 17.08
CA THR A 130 4.00 -2.82 17.12
C THR A 130 5.37 -2.54 17.74
N LEU A 131 6.00 -1.41 17.38
CA LEU A 131 7.28 -1.02 17.97
C LEU A 131 7.17 -0.84 19.48
N ARG A 132 6.12 -0.14 19.95
CA ARG A 132 5.88 -0.01 21.40
C ARG A 132 5.58 -1.34 22.07
N ALA A 133 4.80 -2.20 21.42
CA ALA A 133 4.48 -3.53 21.93
C ALA A 133 5.71 -4.41 22.07
N ALA A 134 6.65 -4.33 21.14
CA ALA A 134 7.91 -5.09 21.21
C ALA A 134 8.77 -4.73 22.43
N GLU A 135 8.62 -3.53 22.99
CA GLU A 135 9.31 -3.05 24.19
C GLU A 135 8.51 -3.31 25.47
N THR A 136 7.27 -3.80 25.36
CA THR A 136 6.36 -3.97 26.51
C THR A 136 5.80 -5.39 26.60
N ASP A 137 4.52 -5.57 26.31
CA ASP A 137 3.78 -6.83 26.49
C ASP A 137 3.63 -7.68 25.22
N GLY A 138 4.19 -7.24 24.11
CA GLY A 138 4.09 -7.92 22.82
C GLY A 138 2.76 -7.77 22.09
N ARG A 139 1.80 -6.98 22.61
CA ARG A 139 0.44 -6.85 22.06
C ARG A 139 0.29 -5.60 21.20
N GLY A 140 0.49 -5.75 19.89
CA GLY A 140 0.44 -4.65 18.92
C GLY A 140 -0.95 -4.06 18.67
N GLY A 141 -2.04 -4.76 19.01
CA GLY A 141 -3.41 -4.26 18.85
C GLY A 141 -4.20 -4.94 17.74
N VAL A 142 -5.32 -4.31 17.33
CA VAL A 142 -6.24 -4.80 16.31
C VAL A 142 -6.30 -3.81 15.15
N PHE A 143 -6.14 -4.31 13.92
CA PHE A 143 -6.31 -3.56 12.70
C PHE A 143 -7.65 -3.93 12.05
N TRP A 144 -8.60 -3.00 12.07
CA TRP A 144 -9.91 -3.22 11.49
C TRP A 144 -10.20 -2.25 10.35
N HIS A 145 -10.61 -2.80 9.21
CA HIS A 145 -11.13 -2.06 8.06
C HIS A 145 -12.35 -2.77 7.49
N THR A 146 -13.20 -2.04 6.78
CA THR A 146 -14.37 -2.61 6.09
C THR A 146 -13.96 -3.66 5.05
N GLN A 147 -14.87 -4.55 4.70
CA GLN A 147 -14.65 -5.50 3.62
C GLN A 147 -14.41 -4.74 2.30
N GLY A 148 -13.50 -5.23 1.47
CA GLY A 148 -13.15 -4.58 0.20
C GLY A 148 -12.18 -3.39 0.29
N SER A 149 -11.77 -2.94 1.49
CA SER A 149 -10.85 -1.81 1.68
C SER A 149 -9.38 -2.12 1.39
N GLY A 150 -9.05 -3.30 0.88
CA GLY A 150 -7.67 -3.68 0.57
C GLY A 150 -6.82 -4.10 1.78
N LYS A 151 -7.43 -4.76 2.78
CA LYS A 151 -6.70 -5.24 3.99
C LYS A 151 -5.46 -6.06 3.68
N SER A 152 -5.53 -6.98 2.70
CA SER A 152 -4.38 -7.82 2.32
C SER A 152 -3.20 -6.98 1.83
N LEU A 153 -3.47 -5.93 1.04
CA LEU A 153 -2.45 -5.00 0.59
C LEU A 153 -1.92 -4.13 1.74
N SER A 154 -2.79 -3.74 2.68
CA SER A 154 -2.34 -3.04 3.91
C SER A 154 -1.37 -3.90 4.72
N MET A 155 -1.57 -5.24 4.78
CA MET A 155 -0.64 -6.16 5.44
C MET A 155 0.71 -6.24 4.70
N VAL A 156 0.71 -6.18 3.36
CA VAL A 156 1.95 -6.09 2.57
C VAL A 156 2.73 -4.81 2.91
N PHE A 157 2.05 -3.66 2.93
CA PHE A 157 2.68 -2.39 3.32
C PHE A 157 3.17 -2.43 4.77
N PHE A 158 2.40 -3.00 5.67
CA PHE A 158 2.78 -3.17 7.07
C PHE A 158 4.04 -4.04 7.22
N ALA A 159 4.10 -5.20 6.57
CA ALA A 159 5.27 -6.06 6.56
C ALA A 159 6.51 -5.32 6.04
N LYS A 160 6.37 -4.58 4.93
CA LYS A 160 7.46 -3.76 4.36
C LYS A 160 7.96 -2.69 5.32
N ARG A 161 7.06 -2.04 6.02
CA ARG A 161 7.40 -1.00 7.01
C ARG A 161 8.07 -1.60 8.25
N LEU A 162 7.60 -2.75 8.73
CA LEU A 162 8.23 -3.46 9.85
C LEU A 162 9.65 -3.93 9.51
N GLN A 163 9.88 -4.48 8.31
CA GLN A 163 11.22 -4.86 7.86
C GLN A 163 12.25 -3.73 8.00
N ARG A 164 11.81 -2.49 7.75
CA ARG A 164 12.66 -1.30 7.88
C ARG A 164 12.81 -0.81 9.30
N ALA A 165 11.71 -0.84 10.06
CA ALA A 165 11.66 -0.28 11.42
C ALA A 165 12.31 -1.20 12.47
N MET A 166 12.29 -2.53 12.26
CA MET A 166 12.80 -3.54 13.19
C MET A 166 14.04 -4.29 12.67
N ALA A 167 14.79 -3.73 11.71
CA ALA A 167 15.97 -4.38 11.14
C ALA A 167 15.71 -5.82 10.63
N SER A 168 14.68 -5.98 9.80
CA SER A 168 14.28 -7.23 9.15
C SER A 168 13.84 -8.35 10.12
N PRO A 169 12.75 -8.16 10.86
CA PRO A 169 12.24 -9.16 11.78
C PRO A 169 11.72 -10.40 11.04
N THR A 170 11.63 -11.50 11.74
CA THR A 170 10.84 -12.67 11.28
C THR A 170 9.36 -12.36 11.45
N ILE A 171 8.59 -12.45 10.36
CA ILE A 171 7.15 -12.20 10.34
C ILE A 171 6.42 -13.53 10.13
N VAL A 172 5.57 -13.92 11.06
CA VAL A 172 4.69 -15.09 10.93
C VAL A 172 3.26 -14.60 10.76
N VAL A 173 2.63 -14.98 9.67
CA VAL A 173 1.24 -14.66 9.35
C VAL A 173 0.39 -15.90 9.61
N LEU A 174 -0.50 -15.81 10.59
CA LEU A 174 -1.43 -16.88 10.93
C LEU A 174 -2.82 -16.57 10.40
N THR A 175 -3.41 -17.55 9.72
CA THR A 175 -4.78 -17.48 9.20
C THR A 175 -5.64 -18.56 9.84
N ASP A 176 -6.93 -18.28 10.00
CA ASP A 176 -7.90 -19.24 10.55
C ASP A 176 -8.26 -20.34 9.53
N ARG A 177 -8.27 -20.03 8.23
CA ARG A 177 -8.74 -20.91 7.17
C ARG A 177 -7.74 -21.06 6.04
N ASN A 178 -7.69 -22.26 5.47
CA ASN A 178 -6.81 -22.57 4.34
C ASN A 178 -7.10 -21.69 3.11
N ASP A 179 -8.36 -21.37 2.81
CA ASP A 179 -8.73 -20.53 1.66
C ASP A 179 -8.20 -19.09 1.82
N LEU A 180 -8.28 -18.55 3.04
CA LEU A 180 -7.74 -17.22 3.36
C LEU A 180 -6.22 -17.24 3.35
N ASP A 181 -5.60 -18.34 3.78
CA ASP A 181 -4.15 -18.53 3.74
C ASP A 181 -3.64 -18.45 2.30
N GLY A 182 -4.26 -19.18 1.37
CA GLY A 182 -3.89 -19.16 -0.05
C GLY A 182 -4.09 -17.79 -0.70
N GLN A 183 -5.19 -17.09 -0.43
CA GLN A 183 -5.47 -15.76 -0.98
C GLN A 183 -4.50 -14.70 -0.46
N LEU A 184 -4.24 -14.69 0.84
CA LEU A 184 -3.35 -13.73 1.46
C LEU A 184 -1.89 -14.00 1.08
N TYR A 185 -1.47 -15.26 1.10
CA TYR A 185 -0.16 -15.69 0.60
C TYR A 185 0.06 -15.25 -0.85
N GLY A 186 -0.92 -15.49 -1.74
CA GLY A 186 -0.86 -15.08 -3.14
C GLY A 186 -0.64 -13.57 -3.30
N GLN A 187 -1.31 -12.74 -2.49
CA GLN A 187 -1.09 -11.28 -2.49
C GLN A 187 0.34 -10.90 -2.09
N PHE A 188 0.90 -11.57 -1.08
CA PHE A 188 2.29 -11.33 -0.67
C PHE A 188 3.28 -11.83 -1.73
N ALA A 189 3.04 -12.99 -2.33
CA ALA A 189 3.88 -13.56 -3.39
C ALA A 189 3.95 -12.65 -4.63
N GLN A 190 2.81 -12.07 -5.04
CA GLN A 190 2.74 -11.08 -6.12
C GLN A 190 3.52 -9.78 -5.81
N CYS A 191 3.79 -9.50 -4.55
CA CYS A 191 4.53 -8.31 -4.09
C CYS A 191 5.95 -8.65 -3.60
N SER A 192 6.51 -9.80 -3.97
CA SER A 192 7.83 -10.28 -3.49
C SER A 192 8.96 -9.31 -3.78
N ASP A 193 8.96 -8.65 -4.94
CA ASP A 193 9.97 -7.65 -5.32
C ASP A 193 9.90 -6.42 -4.42
N PHE A 194 8.69 -5.95 -4.13
CA PHE A 194 8.49 -4.86 -3.18
C PHE A 194 8.96 -5.23 -1.77
N LEU A 195 8.64 -6.43 -1.31
CA LEU A 195 9.07 -6.96 -0.02
C LEU A 195 10.57 -7.31 0.01
N ARG A 196 11.20 -7.50 -1.16
CA ARG A 196 12.55 -8.04 -1.33
C ARG A 196 12.74 -9.38 -0.62
N GLN A 197 11.68 -10.16 -0.58
CA GLN A 197 11.62 -11.49 0.01
C GLN A 197 10.50 -12.29 -0.64
N VAL A 198 10.76 -13.56 -0.86
CA VAL A 198 9.73 -14.52 -1.26
C VAL A 198 9.08 -15.05 0.03
N PRO A 199 7.77 -14.87 0.22
CA PRO A 199 7.07 -15.45 1.36
C PRO A 199 7.08 -17.00 1.23
N VAL A 200 7.08 -17.68 2.36
CA VAL A 200 7.06 -19.14 2.41
C VAL A 200 5.81 -19.61 3.14
N GLN A 201 5.04 -20.50 2.52
CA GLN A 201 3.89 -21.13 3.13
C GLN A 201 4.28 -22.48 3.76
N ALA A 202 4.02 -22.63 5.05
CA ALA A 202 4.30 -23.89 5.75
C ALA A 202 3.33 -24.98 5.30
N SER A 203 3.84 -26.09 4.83
CA SER A 203 3.03 -27.25 4.39
C SER A 203 2.53 -28.11 5.55
N SER A 204 3.29 -28.13 6.66
CA SER A 204 2.98 -28.92 7.86
C SER A 204 3.54 -28.27 9.13
N ARG A 205 3.16 -28.80 10.30
CA ARG A 205 3.73 -28.39 11.60
C ARG A 205 5.25 -28.60 11.65
N ALA A 206 5.72 -29.75 11.15
CA ALA A 206 7.15 -30.07 11.08
C ALA A 206 7.90 -29.07 10.21
N HIS A 207 7.35 -28.75 9.04
CA HIS A 207 7.93 -27.76 8.13
C HIS A 207 7.94 -26.35 8.76
N LEU A 208 6.88 -25.93 9.48
CA LEU A 208 6.89 -24.64 10.19
C LEU A 208 7.98 -24.58 11.26
N ARG A 209 8.15 -25.66 12.04
CA ARG A 209 9.22 -25.75 13.03
C ARG A 209 10.61 -25.66 12.40
N GLU A 210 10.82 -26.33 11.27
CA GLU A 210 12.07 -26.27 10.50
C GLU A 210 12.35 -24.84 9.99
N LEU A 211 11.34 -24.16 9.44
CA LEU A 211 11.45 -22.80 8.94
C LEU A 211 11.81 -21.78 10.04
N LEU A 212 11.38 -22.03 11.27
CA LEU A 212 11.62 -21.14 12.40
C LEU A 212 12.84 -21.55 13.26
N ALA A 213 13.28 -22.81 13.17
CA ALA A 213 14.39 -23.33 13.96
C ALA A 213 15.71 -22.63 13.62
N GLY A 214 16.41 -22.12 14.64
CA GLY A 214 17.70 -21.46 14.49
C GLY A 214 17.70 -20.15 13.71
N ARG A 215 16.53 -19.58 13.45
CA ARG A 215 16.40 -18.33 12.72
C ARG A 215 16.54 -17.14 13.65
N GLU A 216 17.54 -16.32 13.42
CA GLU A 216 17.76 -15.10 14.21
C GLU A 216 16.98 -13.89 13.71
N ALA A 217 16.78 -13.77 12.37
CA ALA A 217 16.08 -12.66 11.75
C ALA A 217 15.60 -13.00 10.34
N ASN A 218 14.74 -12.12 9.80
CA ASN A 218 14.28 -12.13 8.41
C ASN A 218 13.35 -13.32 8.05
N GLY A 219 12.49 -13.12 7.07
CA GLY A 219 11.55 -14.10 6.55
C GLY A 219 10.10 -13.72 6.80
N ILE A 220 9.25 -14.12 5.85
CA ILE A 220 7.78 -13.98 5.95
C ILE A 220 7.20 -15.38 5.75
N PHE A 221 6.58 -15.89 6.80
CA PHE A 221 6.06 -17.25 6.85
C PHE A 221 4.55 -17.24 7.03
N PHE A 222 3.88 -18.08 6.25
CA PHE A 222 2.43 -18.27 6.32
C PHE A 222 2.10 -19.63 6.92
N SER A 223 1.14 -19.65 7.82
CA SER A 223 0.62 -20.87 8.41
C SER A 223 -0.84 -20.69 8.80
N THR A 224 -1.57 -21.80 8.88
CA THR A 224 -2.89 -21.79 9.52
C THR A 224 -2.75 -22.04 11.02
N MET A 225 -3.75 -21.62 11.82
CA MET A 225 -3.76 -21.84 13.26
C MET A 225 -3.62 -23.33 13.60
N GLN A 226 -4.27 -24.24 12.84
CA GLN A 226 -4.20 -25.68 13.04
C GLN A 226 -2.80 -26.28 12.88
N LYS A 227 -1.92 -25.64 12.09
CA LYS A 227 -0.52 -26.05 11.95
C LYS A 227 0.38 -25.41 13.02
N PHE A 228 -0.12 -24.42 13.76
CA PHE A 228 0.63 -23.73 14.81
C PHE A 228 0.38 -24.33 16.20
N GLU A 229 -0.77 -24.98 16.40
CA GLU A 229 -1.11 -25.65 17.67
C GLU A 229 -0.19 -26.87 17.91
N GLU A 230 0.12 -27.16 19.19
CA GLU A 230 0.94 -28.30 19.63
C GLU A 230 0.31 -29.67 19.38
#